data_de294284b989c8be77ea77e83910014a
#
_entry.id   de294284b989c8be77ea77e83910014a
#
_cell.length_a   1.000
_cell.length_b   1.000
_cell.length_c   1.000
_cell.angle_alpha   90.00
_cell.angle_beta   90.00
_cell.angle_gamma   90.00
#
_symmetry.space_group_name_H-M   'P 1'
#
loop_
_entity.id
_entity.type
_entity.pdbx_description
1 polymer ?
#
loop_
_entity_poly.entity_id
_entity_poly.type
_entity_poly.pdbx_seq_one_letter_code
_entity_poly.pdbx_strand_id
1 'polypeptide(L)'
;MTDERTKPTSSSHLEQTRSVFSARRLTLMASVVTGLGIAMYGFTPSSDSLGMLGTAAHAEVSNAVSSATQPTGFADMVERVKPSVISVKVTMKDKAADASSKTDDDGSGSPMERFFRQFGGPDGMPQNPGRSGRHGEMMGQGSGFFISSDGYAVTNNHVVDGADKVEVTTDDGKTYTAKVIGTDPRTDVALIKVEGGSDFPFAKLSEGKARIGDWVLAVGNPFGLGGTVTAGIVSASGRDIGNGPYDDFIQIDAPVNKGNSGGPAFNMQGEVVGVNTAIYSPSGGSVGIAFSIPAATVKNVVAQLKDRGSVSRGWIGVQIQPVTQDIADSMGLKKAEGALVADPQKDGPAANAGIDSGDVITAVNGQPVKDARELARVIGGIAPGSSAKLDVLHKGKSKVVSLTLGQLPNAQEAKADIDAEGKGAPHGTDVPRLGMTVAPAGKVDGAGKEGVVVMNVEPTSAAADRGLKKGDMILEVAGKSVSKPGDVSEALEAARTDKKTSVLMRLRTGDASRYVAVPLANG
;
A
#
# COMPACT_ATOMS: atom_id res chain seq x y z
N MET A 1 29.19 -64.08 32.90
CA MET A 1 30.14 -63.27 33.64
C MET A 1 29.56 -61.87 33.59
N THR A 2 28.67 -61.53 34.57
CA THR A 2 28.98 -60.79 35.82
C THR A 2 29.58 -59.44 35.49
N ASP A 3 29.03 -58.27 35.84
CA ASP A 3 28.45 -57.82 37.11
C ASP A 3 27.92 -56.41 36.87
N GLU A 4 26.75 -56.06 37.24
CA GLU A 4 26.28 -55.46 38.48
C GLU A 4 26.75 -54.02 38.81
N ARG A 5 25.71 -53.16 39.00
CA ARG A 5 25.59 -52.04 39.98
C ARG A 5 26.25 -50.71 39.61
N THR A 6 25.61 -49.60 39.72
CA THR A 6 24.84 -49.06 40.85
C THR A 6 24.13 -47.75 40.46
N LYS A 7 22.91 -47.55 40.95
CA LYS A 7 22.26 -46.23 41.09
C LYS A 7 22.89 -45.46 42.26
N PRO A 8 22.79 -44.14 42.28
CA PRO A 8 22.17 -43.51 43.44
C PRO A 8 21.00 -42.57 43.12
N THR A 9 20.06 -42.65 43.98
CA THR A 9 18.97 -41.77 44.32
C THR A 9 19.44 -40.39 44.74
N SER A 10 18.72 -39.31 44.34
CA SER A 10 18.52 -38.11 45.17
C SER A 10 17.27 -37.39 44.71
N SER A 11 16.29 -37.51 45.55
CA SER A 11 15.51 -36.53 46.29
C SER A 11 14.92 -35.38 45.47
N SER A 12 13.60 -35.46 45.34
CA SER A 12 12.63 -34.43 45.02
C SER A 12 12.69 -33.22 45.98
N HIS A 13 12.89 -32.05 45.45
CA HIS A 13 12.42 -30.82 46.09
C HIS A 13 11.22 -30.28 45.33
N LEU A 14 10.03 -30.51 45.90
CA LEU A 14 8.80 -29.80 45.60
C LEU A 14 8.92 -28.41 46.25
N GLU A 15 9.21 -27.39 45.49
CA GLU A 15 8.99 -26.00 45.90
C GLU A 15 7.50 -25.68 45.68
N GLN A 16 6.78 -25.61 46.81
CA GLN A 16 5.45 -25.03 46.93
C GLN A 16 5.55 -23.51 46.71
N THR A 17 5.19 -23.03 45.54
CA THR A 17 4.90 -21.61 45.35
C THR A 17 3.57 -21.27 46.05
N ARG A 18 3.64 -20.73 47.25
CA ARG A 18 2.54 -20.08 47.92
C ARG A 18 2.20 -18.79 47.17
N SER A 19 1.07 -18.77 46.44
CA SER A 19 0.50 -17.54 45.92
C SER A 19 -0.11 -16.73 47.07
N VAL A 20 0.57 -15.65 47.45
CA VAL A 20 0.06 -14.69 48.44
C VAL A 20 -0.96 -13.79 47.74
N PHE A 21 -2.24 -14.12 47.82
CA PHE A 21 -3.30 -13.19 47.46
C PHE A 21 -3.26 -12.02 48.44
N SER A 22 -2.95 -10.82 47.97
CA SER A 22 -2.89 -9.65 48.81
C SER A 22 -4.30 -9.29 49.34
N ALA A 23 -4.40 -8.99 50.63
CA ALA A 23 -5.63 -8.61 51.33
C ALA A 23 -6.43 -7.48 50.65
N ARG A 24 -5.76 -6.65 49.84
CA ARG A 24 -6.40 -5.59 49.05
C ARG A 24 -7.30 -6.08 47.93
N ARG A 25 -7.05 -7.27 47.35
CA ARG A 25 -7.92 -7.84 46.28
C ARG A 25 -9.15 -8.53 46.87
N LEU A 26 -9.06 -9.05 48.10
CA LEU A 26 -10.21 -9.63 48.78
C LEU A 26 -11.20 -8.56 49.24
N THR A 27 -10.73 -7.40 49.70
CA THR A 27 -11.59 -6.28 50.09
C THR A 27 -12.31 -5.64 48.91
N LEU A 28 -11.70 -5.61 47.72
CA LEU A 28 -12.36 -5.10 46.49
C LEU A 28 -13.46 -6.04 45.97
N MET A 29 -13.26 -7.36 46.08
CA MET A 29 -14.30 -8.32 45.70
C MET A 29 -15.49 -8.33 46.70
N ALA A 30 -15.24 -8.18 48.00
CA ALA A 30 -16.28 -8.09 49.03
C ALA A 30 -17.14 -6.82 48.88
N SER A 31 -16.54 -5.69 48.46
CA SER A 31 -17.28 -4.43 48.25
C SER A 31 -18.19 -4.46 47.04
N VAL A 32 -17.82 -5.18 45.98
CA VAL A 32 -18.67 -5.32 44.76
C VAL A 32 -19.89 -6.22 45.04
N VAL A 33 -19.71 -7.28 45.83
CA VAL A 33 -20.83 -8.18 46.15
C VAL A 33 -21.80 -7.50 47.14
N THR A 34 -21.34 -6.69 48.07
CA THR A 34 -22.20 -5.95 49.02
C THR A 34 -22.95 -4.81 48.35
N GLY A 35 -22.33 -4.16 47.34
CA GLY A 35 -22.96 -3.08 46.55
C GLY A 35 -24.11 -3.60 45.67
N LEU A 36 -24.00 -4.80 45.09
CA LEU A 36 -25.07 -5.42 44.31
C LEU A 36 -26.21 -5.95 45.17
N GLY A 37 -25.95 -6.36 46.43
CA GLY A 37 -26.98 -6.87 47.33
C GLY A 37 -27.94 -5.80 47.88
N ILE A 38 -27.44 -4.55 48.05
CA ILE A 38 -28.27 -3.45 48.57
C ILE A 38 -29.17 -2.84 47.46
N ALA A 39 -28.76 -2.95 46.19
CA ALA A 39 -29.57 -2.46 45.08
C ALA A 39 -30.82 -3.31 44.76
N MET A 40 -30.92 -4.56 45.26
CA MET A 40 -32.05 -5.44 45.00
C MET A 40 -33.11 -5.45 46.10
N TYR A 41 -32.88 -4.82 47.28
CA TYR A 41 -33.82 -4.94 48.42
C TYR A 41 -34.61 -3.65 48.72
N GLY A 42 -34.53 -2.62 47.88
CA GLY A 42 -35.09 -1.32 48.21
C GLY A 42 -35.98 -0.68 47.16
N PHE A 43 -36.90 -1.42 46.51
CA PHE A 43 -37.93 -0.75 45.70
C PHE A 43 -39.28 -1.50 45.80
N THR A 44 -40.12 -1.08 46.77
CA THR A 44 -41.58 -1.27 46.65
C THR A 44 -42.16 0.06 46.13
N PRO A 45 -43.02 0.03 45.11
CA PRO A 45 -43.64 1.25 44.59
C PRO A 45 -44.78 1.69 45.49
N SER A 46 -44.67 2.81 46.18
CA SER A 46 -45.79 3.58 46.68
C SER A 46 -46.00 4.81 45.80
N SER A 47 -47.20 4.85 45.21
CA SER A 47 -47.75 6.00 44.51
C SER A 47 -47.85 7.19 45.46
N ASP A 48 -47.27 8.30 45.13
CA ASP A 48 -47.80 9.67 45.09
C ASP A 48 -46.70 10.77 45.20
N SER A 49 -46.88 11.71 44.33
CA SER A 49 -46.53 13.14 44.38
C SER A 49 -45.09 13.61 44.14
N LEU A 50 -45.02 14.37 43.06
CA LEU A 50 -44.34 15.65 42.79
C LEU A 50 -42.83 15.81 43.12
N GLY A 51 -42.09 16.20 42.07
CA GLY A 51 -40.96 17.10 42.25
C GLY A 51 -39.81 16.86 41.33
N MET A 52 -39.72 17.67 40.30
CA MET A 52 -38.54 18.00 39.48
C MET A 52 -37.18 17.59 40.11
N LEU A 53 -36.52 16.61 39.48
CA LEU A 53 -35.05 16.55 39.50
C LEU A 53 -34.60 15.97 38.14
N GLY A 54 -33.59 16.59 37.57
CA GLY A 54 -33.14 16.42 36.21
C GLY A 54 -32.95 14.97 35.75
N THR A 55 -33.57 14.64 34.65
CA THR A 55 -33.35 13.42 33.91
C THR A 55 -31.91 13.43 33.39
N ALA A 56 -31.10 12.47 33.85
CA ALA A 56 -29.88 12.11 33.15
C ALA A 56 -30.29 11.82 31.69
N ALA A 57 -29.76 12.60 30.75
CA ALA A 57 -29.93 12.34 29.34
C ALA A 57 -29.23 11.02 29.01
N HIS A 58 -29.96 9.92 29.11
CA HIS A 58 -29.61 8.75 28.33
C HIS A 58 -29.78 9.18 26.88
N ALA A 59 -28.68 9.26 26.12
CA ALA A 59 -28.74 9.36 24.68
C ALA A 59 -29.46 8.08 24.22
N GLU A 60 -30.78 8.15 24.09
CA GLU A 60 -31.53 7.24 23.26
C GLU A 60 -30.89 7.37 21.87
N VAL A 61 -30.17 6.30 21.45
CA VAL A 61 -29.90 6.11 20.03
C VAL A 61 -31.28 5.93 19.42
N SER A 62 -31.79 7.06 18.93
CA SER A 62 -33.17 7.20 18.50
C SER A 62 -33.55 6.10 17.52
N ASN A 63 -34.71 5.52 17.74
CA ASN A 63 -35.47 4.64 16.84
C ASN A 63 -35.88 5.31 15.50
N ALA A 64 -35.08 6.19 14.95
CA ALA A 64 -35.19 6.72 13.59
C ALA A 64 -34.33 5.93 12.61
N VAL A 65 -34.16 4.62 12.81
CA VAL A 65 -33.92 3.73 11.69
C VAL A 65 -35.28 3.59 11.01
N SER A 66 -35.54 4.49 10.05
CA SER A 66 -36.52 4.26 9.00
C SER A 66 -36.49 2.79 8.67
N SER A 67 -37.63 2.12 8.66
CA SER A 67 -37.79 0.74 8.22
C SER A 67 -37.39 0.62 6.74
N ALA A 68 -36.09 0.77 6.49
CA ALA A 68 -35.44 0.25 5.31
C ALA A 68 -35.61 -1.27 5.49
N THR A 69 -36.51 -1.86 4.75
CA THR A 69 -36.67 -3.29 4.60
C THR A 69 -35.28 -3.88 4.49
N GLN A 70 -34.80 -4.56 5.54
CA GLN A 70 -33.55 -5.30 5.44
C GLN A 70 -33.71 -6.24 4.25
N PRO A 71 -32.80 -6.28 3.30
CA PRO A 71 -32.92 -7.20 2.19
C PRO A 71 -33.00 -8.60 2.79
N THR A 72 -34.10 -9.31 2.50
CA THR A 72 -34.41 -10.66 2.98
C THR A 72 -33.37 -11.69 2.48
N GLY A 73 -32.41 -11.27 1.67
CA GLY A 73 -31.29 -12.04 1.14
C GLY A 73 -30.68 -11.33 -0.07
N PHE A 74 -29.64 -11.94 -0.62
CA PHE A 74 -28.94 -11.41 -1.81
C PHE A 74 -29.29 -12.22 -3.09
N ALA A 75 -30.17 -13.23 -2.98
CA ALA A 75 -30.41 -14.21 -4.05
C ALA A 75 -30.81 -13.55 -5.37
N ASP A 76 -31.84 -12.67 -5.36
CA ASP A 76 -32.34 -12.00 -6.58
C ASP A 76 -31.28 -11.12 -7.25
N MET A 77 -30.43 -10.48 -6.43
CA MET A 77 -29.34 -9.65 -6.95
C MET A 77 -28.25 -10.52 -7.55
N VAL A 78 -27.87 -11.61 -6.86
CA VAL A 78 -26.87 -12.59 -7.34
C VAL A 78 -27.33 -13.21 -8.65
N GLU A 79 -28.57 -13.66 -8.79
CA GLU A 79 -29.13 -14.23 -10.00
C GLU A 79 -29.00 -13.27 -11.20
N ARG A 80 -29.23 -11.99 -10.96
CA ARG A 80 -29.12 -10.94 -11.98
C ARG A 80 -27.68 -10.65 -12.41
N VAL A 81 -26.69 -10.62 -11.48
CA VAL A 81 -25.33 -10.18 -11.79
C VAL A 81 -24.37 -11.31 -12.15
N LYS A 82 -24.62 -12.51 -11.63
CA LYS A 82 -23.77 -13.69 -11.79
C LYS A 82 -23.50 -14.05 -13.25
N PRO A 83 -24.45 -13.97 -14.20
CA PRO A 83 -24.20 -14.25 -15.61
C PRO A 83 -23.16 -13.34 -16.26
N SER A 84 -22.88 -12.16 -15.69
CA SER A 84 -21.83 -11.26 -16.18
C SER A 84 -20.42 -11.67 -15.74
N VAL A 85 -20.27 -12.59 -14.78
CA VAL A 85 -19.00 -12.98 -14.17
C VAL A 85 -18.43 -14.22 -14.86
N ILE A 86 -17.16 -14.17 -15.19
CA ILE A 86 -16.46 -15.18 -15.97
C ILE A 86 -15.27 -15.75 -15.24
N SER A 87 -14.92 -17.01 -15.57
CA SER A 87 -13.62 -17.58 -15.25
C SER A 87 -12.62 -17.17 -16.34
N VAL A 88 -11.42 -16.78 -15.93
CA VAL A 88 -10.31 -16.46 -16.84
C VAL A 88 -9.19 -17.45 -16.58
N LYS A 89 -8.86 -18.25 -17.60
CA LYS A 89 -7.77 -19.22 -17.60
C LYS A 89 -6.71 -18.81 -18.59
N VAL A 90 -5.46 -18.85 -18.17
CA VAL A 90 -4.33 -18.50 -19.04
C VAL A 90 -3.35 -19.66 -19.13
N THR A 91 -2.74 -19.78 -20.30
CA THR A 91 -1.66 -20.74 -20.57
C THR A 91 -0.41 -19.94 -20.93
N MET A 92 0.70 -20.25 -20.29
CA MET A 92 2.02 -19.65 -20.53
C MET A 92 2.95 -20.75 -21.03
N LYS A 93 3.73 -20.48 -22.09
CA LYS A 93 4.78 -21.37 -22.56
C LYS A 93 6.05 -21.11 -21.76
N ASP A 94 6.71 -22.19 -21.32
CA ASP A 94 7.99 -22.09 -20.66
C ASP A 94 9.02 -21.41 -21.60
N LYS A 95 9.37 -20.17 -21.32
CA LYS A 95 10.53 -19.48 -21.92
C LYS A 95 11.86 -19.83 -21.22
N ALA A 96 11.89 -20.86 -20.41
CA ALA A 96 13.04 -21.22 -19.57
C ALA A 96 14.12 -22.05 -20.30
N ALA A 97 14.49 -21.69 -21.53
CA ALA A 97 15.65 -22.33 -22.17
C ALA A 97 16.88 -21.40 -22.36
N ASP A 98 16.77 -20.08 -22.15
CA ASP A 98 17.87 -19.16 -22.48
C ASP A 98 18.30 -18.15 -21.39
N ALA A 99 17.84 -18.27 -20.15
CA ALA A 99 18.28 -17.37 -19.10
C ALA A 99 18.67 -18.10 -17.82
N SER A 100 19.88 -18.65 -17.78
CA SER A 100 20.60 -18.97 -16.53
C SER A 100 21.05 -17.63 -15.88
N SER A 101 20.14 -16.87 -15.33
CA SER A 101 20.47 -15.76 -14.44
C SER A 101 20.14 -16.17 -13.01
N LYS A 102 21.20 -16.33 -12.22
CA LYS A 102 21.14 -16.40 -10.76
C LYS A 102 20.40 -15.17 -10.27
N THR A 103 19.18 -15.34 -9.79
CA THR A 103 18.53 -14.33 -8.96
C THR A 103 18.85 -14.65 -7.52
N ASP A 104 19.67 -13.82 -6.90
CA ASP A 104 19.87 -13.82 -5.45
C ASP A 104 18.53 -13.51 -4.80
N ASP A 105 18.06 -14.43 -3.97
CA ASP A 105 16.83 -14.33 -3.18
C ASP A 105 17.10 -13.45 -1.96
N ASP A 106 16.99 -12.13 -2.11
CA ASP A 106 17.19 -11.18 -1.02
C ASP A 106 15.89 -10.70 -0.34
N GLY A 107 14.76 -11.34 -0.61
CA GLY A 107 13.50 -11.07 0.10
C GLY A 107 12.86 -9.68 -0.14
N SER A 108 13.32 -8.90 -1.11
CA SER A 108 12.91 -7.49 -1.34
C SER A 108 11.67 -7.28 -2.22
N GLY A 109 10.97 -8.33 -2.61
CA GLY A 109 9.75 -8.23 -3.43
C GLY A 109 8.62 -7.46 -2.73
N SER A 110 7.81 -6.71 -3.53
CA SER A 110 6.61 -6.01 -3.04
C SER A 110 5.66 -6.97 -2.32
N PRO A 111 4.79 -6.50 -1.39
CA PRO A 111 3.78 -7.34 -0.76
C PRO A 111 2.92 -8.11 -1.77
N MET A 112 2.61 -7.49 -2.90
CA MET A 112 1.89 -8.09 -4.02
C MET A 112 2.71 -9.21 -4.69
N GLU A 113 4.00 -8.99 -4.93
CA GLU A 113 4.90 -9.98 -5.52
C GLU A 113 5.12 -11.17 -4.58
N ARG A 114 5.24 -10.94 -3.27
CA ARG A 114 5.24 -12.00 -2.25
C ARG A 114 3.93 -12.76 -2.20
N PHE A 115 2.80 -12.05 -2.32
CA PHE A 115 1.47 -12.66 -2.44
C PHE A 115 1.41 -13.57 -3.68
N PHE A 116 1.92 -13.15 -4.84
CA PHE A 116 1.92 -13.96 -6.05
C PHE A 116 2.88 -15.14 -5.97
N ARG A 117 4.08 -14.99 -5.41
CA ARG A 117 4.98 -16.13 -5.14
C ARG A 117 4.32 -17.15 -4.21
N GLN A 118 3.64 -16.68 -3.17
CA GLN A 118 2.99 -17.55 -2.19
C GLN A 118 1.69 -18.18 -2.70
N PHE A 119 0.98 -17.49 -3.63
CA PHE A 119 -0.36 -17.88 -4.05
C PHE A 119 -0.54 -18.08 -5.57
N GLY A 120 0.35 -17.58 -6.41
CA GLY A 120 0.24 -17.63 -7.87
C GLY A 120 1.18 -18.62 -8.56
N GLY A 121 2.26 -19.03 -7.91
CA GLY A 121 3.25 -19.93 -8.48
C GLY A 121 2.91 -21.41 -8.30
N PRO A 122 3.42 -22.29 -9.18
CA PRO A 122 3.28 -23.74 -9.06
C PRO A 122 4.03 -24.34 -7.87
N ASP A 123 4.77 -23.56 -7.07
CA ASP A 123 5.60 -24.00 -5.95
C ASP A 123 4.85 -24.41 -4.67
N GLY A 124 3.51 -24.31 -4.66
CA GLY A 124 2.68 -24.80 -3.56
C GLY A 124 2.45 -26.32 -3.54
N MET A 125 3.03 -27.08 -4.48
CA MET A 125 3.03 -28.54 -4.44
C MET A 125 4.39 -29.06 -3.95
N PRO A 126 4.41 -30.08 -3.04
CA PRO A 126 5.67 -30.69 -2.60
C PRO A 126 6.44 -31.17 -3.83
N GLN A 127 7.62 -30.62 -4.06
CA GLN A 127 8.52 -31.10 -5.11
C GLN A 127 8.93 -32.53 -4.79
N ASN A 128 8.45 -33.45 -5.60
CA ASN A 128 8.91 -34.83 -5.57
C ASN A 128 10.23 -34.92 -6.35
N PRO A 129 11.40 -35.17 -5.74
CA PRO A 129 12.69 -35.02 -6.38
C PRO A 129 13.03 -36.09 -7.46
N GLY A 130 12.02 -36.66 -8.10
CA GLY A 130 12.21 -37.79 -9.02
C GLY A 130 11.62 -37.63 -10.44
N ARG A 131 11.11 -36.47 -10.84
CA ARG A 131 10.55 -36.26 -12.18
C ARG A 131 11.19 -35.09 -12.93
N SER A 132 12.42 -35.22 -13.33
CA SER A 132 13.03 -34.44 -14.40
C SER A 132 12.43 -34.90 -15.74
N GLY A 133 11.80 -33.97 -16.48
CA GLY A 133 11.49 -34.14 -17.89
C GLY A 133 10.02 -34.19 -18.29
N ARG A 134 9.23 -33.19 -17.90
CA ARG A 134 8.03 -32.82 -18.68
C ARG A 134 7.97 -31.30 -18.75
N HIS A 135 8.08 -30.73 -19.95
CA HIS A 135 7.70 -29.36 -20.25
C HIS A 135 6.24 -29.19 -19.85
N GLY A 136 5.98 -28.57 -18.72
CA GLY A 136 4.64 -28.32 -18.22
C GLY A 136 4.21 -26.93 -18.65
N GLU A 137 3.13 -26.81 -19.40
CA GLU A 137 2.45 -25.53 -19.57
C GLU A 137 2.07 -25.00 -18.19
N MET A 138 2.56 -23.81 -17.84
CA MET A 138 2.13 -23.13 -16.60
C MET A 138 0.74 -22.56 -16.84
N MET A 139 -0.21 -22.89 -15.96
CA MET A 139 -1.59 -22.43 -16.02
C MET A 139 -1.89 -21.47 -14.89
N GLY A 140 -2.28 -20.24 -15.24
CA GLY A 140 -2.84 -19.27 -14.33
C GLY A 140 -4.38 -19.27 -14.38
N GLN A 141 -5.03 -18.85 -13.31
CA GLN A 141 -6.48 -18.78 -13.25
C GLN A 141 -6.96 -17.65 -12.34
N GLY A 142 -8.02 -16.96 -12.78
CA GLY A 142 -8.70 -15.90 -12.06
C GLY A 142 -10.15 -15.78 -12.49
N SER A 143 -10.75 -14.68 -12.12
CA SER A 143 -12.09 -14.25 -12.51
C SER A 143 -12.03 -12.98 -13.34
N GLY A 144 -13.15 -12.64 -13.95
CA GLY A 144 -13.39 -11.38 -14.64
C GLY A 144 -14.88 -11.13 -14.76
N PHE A 145 -15.25 -10.09 -15.44
CA PHE A 145 -16.65 -9.79 -15.75
C PHE A 145 -16.78 -8.97 -17.02
N PHE A 146 -17.84 -9.22 -17.77
CA PHE A 146 -18.17 -8.42 -18.95
C PHE A 146 -18.62 -7.01 -18.54
N ILE A 147 -18.18 -6.03 -19.31
CA ILE A 147 -18.57 -4.61 -19.19
C ILE A 147 -19.37 -4.11 -20.38
N SER A 148 -19.54 -4.93 -21.40
CA SER A 148 -20.36 -4.65 -22.59
C SER A 148 -20.82 -5.94 -23.26
N SER A 149 -21.96 -5.88 -23.94
CA SER A 149 -22.59 -7.02 -24.62
C SER A 149 -21.77 -7.56 -25.79
N ASP A 150 -20.88 -6.77 -26.36
CA ASP A 150 -19.99 -7.16 -27.45
C ASP A 150 -18.76 -7.94 -26.98
N GLY A 151 -18.61 -8.23 -25.67
CA GLY A 151 -17.60 -9.13 -25.11
C GLY A 151 -16.32 -8.46 -24.61
N TYR A 152 -16.32 -7.15 -24.36
CA TYR A 152 -15.26 -6.57 -23.52
C TYR A 152 -15.44 -7.00 -22.07
N ALA A 153 -14.35 -7.45 -21.47
CA ALA A 153 -14.35 -7.88 -20.07
C ALA A 153 -13.12 -7.33 -19.33
N VAL A 154 -13.30 -7.13 -18.05
CA VAL A 154 -12.26 -6.67 -17.10
C VAL A 154 -11.79 -7.86 -16.28
N THR A 155 -10.49 -7.91 -16.05
CA THR A 155 -9.83 -8.80 -15.09
C THR A 155 -8.61 -8.08 -14.48
N ASN A 156 -7.83 -8.73 -13.65
CA ASN A 156 -6.57 -8.16 -13.18
C ASN A 156 -5.44 -8.35 -14.21
N ASN A 157 -4.47 -7.41 -14.19
CA ASN A 157 -3.25 -7.54 -14.98
C ASN A 157 -2.50 -8.83 -14.64
N HIS A 158 -2.28 -9.10 -13.34
CA HIS A 158 -1.54 -10.28 -12.90
C HIS A 158 -2.17 -11.62 -13.33
N VAL A 159 -3.48 -11.64 -13.64
CA VAL A 159 -4.16 -12.84 -14.14
C VAL A 159 -3.76 -13.15 -15.57
N VAL A 160 -3.49 -12.12 -16.39
CA VAL A 160 -3.20 -12.27 -17.84
C VAL A 160 -1.77 -11.92 -18.22
N ASP A 161 -0.94 -11.52 -17.26
CA ASP A 161 0.46 -11.15 -17.51
C ASP A 161 1.26 -12.34 -18.03
N GLY A 162 1.98 -12.13 -19.14
CA GLY A 162 2.76 -13.18 -19.79
C GLY A 162 1.94 -14.30 -20.46
N ALA A 163 0.61 -14.17 -20.56
CA ALA A 163 -0.24 -15.18 -21.17
C ALA A 163 -0.04 -15.28 -22.68
N ASP A 164 0.24 -16.50 -23.18
CA ASP A 164 0.22 -16.81 -24.64
C ASP A 164 -1.20 -17.05 -25.13
N LYS A 165 -2.06 -17.61 -24.28
CA LYS A 165 -3.47 -17.89 -24.57
C LYS A 165 -4.35 -17.55 -23.39
N VAL A 166 -5.46 -16.88 -23.66
CA VAL A 166 -6.51 -16.58 -22.66
C VAL A 166 -7.79 -17.29 -23.06
N GLU A 167 -8.35 -18.08 -22.17
CA GLU A 167 -9.64 -18.74 -22.29
C GLU A 167 -10.59 -18.19 -21.22
N VAL A 168 -11.82 -17.93 -21.63
CA VAL A 168 -12.88 -17.43 -20.77
C VAL A 168 -14.01 -18.43 -20.72
N THR A 169 -14.44 -18.82 -19.52
CA THR A 169 -15.63 -19.66 -19.32
C THR A 169 -16.72 -18.84 -18.67
N THR A 170 -17.87 -18.78 -19.32
CA THR A 170 -19.07 -18.08 -18.85
C THR A 170 -19.81 -18.90 -17.77
N ASP A 171 -20.79 -18.28 -17.09
CA ASP A 171 -21.56 -18.94 -16.02
C ASP A 171 -22.35 -20.17 -16.52
N ASP A 172 -22.77 -20.18 -17.80
CA ASP A 172 -23.43 -21.31 -18.45
C ASP A 172 -22.46 -22.41 -18.94
N GLY A 173 -21.17 -22.30 -18.61
CA GLY A 173 -20.14 -23.29 -18.90
C GLY A 173 -19.56 -23.24 -20.31
N LYS A 174 -19.95 -22.28 -21.16
CA LYS A 174 -19.37 -22.12 -22.49
C LYS A 174 -17.98 -21.51 -22.40
N THR A 175 -17.06 -22.03 -23.20
CA THR A 175 -15.67 -21.53 -23.23
C THR A 175 -15.40 -20.82 -24.56
N TYR A 176 -14.74 -19.67 -24.44
CA TYR A 176 -14.36 -18.81 -25.56
C TYR A 176 -12.87 -18.47 -25.47
N THR A 177 -12.27 -18.15 -26.61
CA THR A 177 -10.94 -17.52 -26.65
C THR A 177 -11.09 -16.01 -26.43
N ALA A 178 -10.14 -15.41 -25.75
CA ALA A 178 -10.09 -13.97 -25.57
C ALA A 178 -8.72 -13.40 -25.97
N LYS A 179 -8.71 -12.15 -26.43
CA LYS A 179 -7.50 -11.37 -26.67
C LYS A 179 -7.31 -10.36 -25.56
N VAL A 180 -6.08 -10.23 -25.08
CA VAL A 180 -5.69 -9.11 -24.22
C VAL A 180 -5.61 -7.85 -25.08
N ILE A 181 -6.47 -6.88 -24.81
CA ILE A 181 -6.48 -5.58 -25.49
C ILE A 181 -5.39 -4.68 -24.94
N GLY A 182 -5.20 -4.74 -23.63
CA GLY A 182 -4.13 -4.03 -22.95
C GLY A 182 -4.21 -4.23 -21.44
N THR A 183 -3.12 -3.86 -20.78
CA THR A 183 -2.95 -4.01 -19.32
C THR A 183 -2.40 -2.74 -18.71
N ASP A 184 -2.65 -2.57 -17.42
CA ASP A 184 -2.05 -1.56 -16.58
C ASP A 184 -1.47 -2.19 -15.31
N PRO A 185 -0.18 -2.53 -15.29
CA PRO A 185 0.46 -3.14 -14.13
C PRO A 185 0.43 -2.25 -12.87
N ARG A 186 0.34 -0.93 -13.03
CA ARG A 186 0.36 0.02 -11.89
C ARG A 186 -0.92 0.04 -11.08
N THR A 187 -2.06 -0.28 -11.70
CA THR A 187 -3.36 -0.40 -11.03
C THR A 187 -3.90 -1.82 -11.03
N ASP A 188 -3.13 -2.77 -11.58
CA ASP A 188 -3.48 -4.18 -11.70
C ASP A 188 -4.81 -4.43 -12.46
N VAL A 189 -5.08 -3.67 -13.53
CA VAL A 189 -6.27 -3.81 -14.38
C VAL A 189 -5.87 -4.29 -15.76
N ALA A 190 -6.64 -5.24 -16.31
CA ALA A 190 -6.55 -5.68 -17.69
C ALA A 190 -7.90 -5.61 -18.39
N LEU A 191 -7.88 -5.28 -19.67
CA LEU A 191 -9.01 -5.33 -20.57
C LEU A 191 -8.79 -6.47 -21.58
N ILE A 192 -9.76 -7.39 -21.64
CA ILE A 192 -9.77 -8.48 -22.60
C ILE A 192 -10.99 -8.39 -23.50
N LYS A 193 -10.89 -8.95 -24.70
CA LYS A 193 -11.97 -9.05 -25.67
C LYS A 193 -12.23 -10.50 -25.98
N VAL A 194 -13.42 -10.97 -25.65
CA VAL A 194 -13.88 -12.34 -25.96
C VAL A 194 -14.29 -12.43 -27.43
N GLU A 195 -13.88 -13.49 -28.08
CA GLU A 195 -14.14 -13.75 -29.51
C GLU A 195 -15.23 -14.80 -29.69
N GLY A 196 -15.98 -14.71 -30.79
CA GLY A 196 -16.93 -15.74 -31.21
C GLY A 196 -18.28 -15.74 -30.50
N GLY A 197 -18.62 -14.67 -29.76
CA GLY A 197 -19.93 -14.50 -29.13
C GLY A 197 -20.46 -13.08 -29.27
N SER A 198 -21.77 -12.92 -29.07
CA SER A 198 -22.48 -11.65 -28.98
C SER A 198 -23.54 -11.74 -27.87
N ASP A 199 -24.03 -10.58 -27.45
CA ASP A 199 -25.09 -10.45 -26.43
C ASP A 199 -24.72 -11.01 -25.04
N PHE A 200 -23.46 -10.84 -24.67
CA PHE A 200 -23.00 -11.22 -23.33
C PHE A 200 -23.70 -10.40 -22.24
N PRO A 201 -24.22 -11.03 -21.17
CA PRO A 201 -24.65 -10.33 -19.97
C PRO A 201 -23.47 -9.53 -19.41
N PHE A 202 -23.68 -8.26 -19.08
CA PHE A 202 -22.61 -7.39 -18.60
C PHE A 202 -23.02 -6.61 -17.37
N ALA A 203 -22.03 -6.24 -16.55
CA ALA A 203 -22.20 -5.44 -15.36
C ALA A 203 -21.82 -3.98 -15.62
N LYS A 204 -22.54 -3.07 -14.97
CA LYS A 204 -22.24 -1.63 -15.00
C LYS A 204 -21.25 -1.29 -13.89
N LEU A 205 -20.25 -0.47 -14.20
CA LEU A 205 -19.38 0.13 -13.20
C LEU A 205 -20.12 1.28 -12.50
N SER A 206 -20.11 1.30 -11.16
CA SER A 206 -20.80 2.32 -10.37
C SER A 206 -20.23 3.72 -10.61
N GLU A 207 -21.09 4.72 -10.66
CA GLU A 207 -20.71 6.15 -10.74
C GLU A 207 -20.39 6.72 -9.35
N GLY A 208 -20.99 6.16 -8.31
CA GLY A 208 -20.82 6.60 -6.93
C GLY A 208 -19.58 6.00 -6.27
N LYS A 209 -19.00 6.75 -5.32
CA LYS A 209 -17.98 6.18 -4.42
C LYS A 209 -18.66 5.29 -3.39
N ALA A 210 -18.11 4.09 -3.20
CA ALA A 210 -18.49 3.22 -2.11
C ALA A 210 -18.13 3.86 -0.76
N ARG A 211 -19.06 3.85 0.19
CA ARG A 211 -18.89 4.41 1.54
C ARG A 211 -18.58 3.31 2.52
N ILE A 212 -17.83 3.61 3.55
CA ILE A 212 -17.60 2.69 4.67
C ILE A 212 -18.96 2.31 5.28
N GLY A 213 -19.20 0.99 5.43
CA GLY A 213 -20.46 0.43 5.88
C GLY A 213 -21.44 0.01 4.77
N ASP A 214 -21.23 0.41 3.52
CA ASP A 214 -22.05 -0.07 2.40
C ASP A 214 -21.86 -1.58 2.20
N TRP A 215 -22.95 -2.32 1.98
CA TRP A 215 -22.91 -3.73 1.65
C TRP A 215 -22.21 -3.97 0.31
N VAL A 216 -21.39 -5.01 0.26
CA VAL A 216 -20.75 -5.48 -0.96
C VAL A 216 -20.82 -6.99 -1.10
N LEU A 217 -20.98 -7.46 -2.34
CA LEU A 217 -20.93 -8.87 -2.71
C LEU A 217 -19.69 -9.08 -3.60
N ALA A 218 -18.72 -9.83 -3.11
CA ALA A 218 -17.60 -10.26 -3.92
C ALA A 218 -18.00 -11.52 -4.70
N VAL A 219 -17.94 -11.43 -6.03
CA VAL A 219 -18.34 -12.53 -6.92
C VAL A 219 -17.13 -12.92 -7.76
N GLY A 220 -16.87 -14.23 -7.82
CA GLY A 220 -15.85 -14.80 -8.70
C GLY A 220 -16.38 -16.07 -9.34
N ASN A 221 -15.68 -16.54 -10.35
CA ASN A 221 -15.95 -17.84 -10.98
C ASN A 221 -14.66 -18.69 -11.02
N PRO A 222 -14.07 -18.99 -9.85
CA PRO A 222 -12.89 -19.82 -9.78
C PRO A 222 -13.21 -21.19 -10.38
N PHE A 223 -12.34 -21.66 -11.27
CA PHE A 223 -12.43 -22.96 -11.92
C PHE A 223 -13.59 -23.14 -12.93
N GLY A 224 -14.40 -22.11 -13.22
CA GLY A 224 -15.54 -22.25 -14.14
C GLY A 224 -16.66 -23.16 -13.62
N LEU A 225 -16.76 -23.32 -12.30
CA LEU A 225 -17.70 -24.24 -11.65
C LEU A 225 -19.04 -23.58 -11.25
N GLY A 226 -19.38 -22.45 -11.88
CA GLY A 226 -20.68 -21.81 -11.64
C GLY A 226 -20.68 -20.71 -10.58
N GLY A 227 -19.52 -20.12 -10.31
CA GLY A 227 -19.40 -18.90 -9.50
C GLY A 227 -19.42 -19.12 -7.99
N THR A 228 -18.76 -18.21 -7.28
CA THR A 228 -18.73 -18.12 -5.82
C THR A 228 -19.14 -16.72 -5.40
N VAL A 229 -20.02 -16.60 -4.42
CA VAL A 229 -20.49 -15.31 -3.90
C VAL A 229 -20.23 -15.24 -2.41
N THR A 230 -19.64 -14.15 -1.98
CA THR A 230 -19.45 -13.83 -0.55
C THR A 230 -19.96 -12.42 -0.27
N ALA A 231 -20.47 -12.17 0.93
CA ALA A 231 -21.04 -10.91 1.35
C ALA A 231 -20.22 -10.29 2.48
N GLY A 232 -20.15 -8.99 2.48
CA GLY A 232 -19.51 -8.19 3.51
C GLY A 232 -19.83 -6.70 3.33
N ILE A 233 -19.01 -5.86 3.93
CA ILE A 233 -19.14 -4.40 3.82
C ILE A 233 -17.84 -3.75 3.33
N VAL A 234 -17.93 -2.53 2.90
CA VAL A 234 -16.77 -1.65 2.73
C VAL A 234 -16.24 -1.30 4.11
N SER A 235 -15.05 -1.77 4.46
CA SER A 235 -14.41 -1.55 5.76
C SER A 235 -13.56 -0.27 5.78
N ALA A 236 -12.97 0.10 4.63
CA ALA A 236 -12.16 1.32 4.48
C ALA A 236 -12.02 1.69 3.00
N SER A 237 -11.56 2.90 2.72
CA SER A 237 -11.21 3.39 1.38
C SER A 237 -9.88 4.13 1.40
N GLY A 238 -9.22 4.24 0.24
CA GLY A 238 -7.93 4.90 0.14
C GLY A 238 -6.78 4.10 0.75
N ARG A 239 -6.89 2.76 0.79
CA ARG A 239 -5.85 1.91 1.35
C ARG A 239 -4.64 1.82 0.44
N ASP A 240 -3.49 1.93 1.09
CA ASP A 240 -2.17 1.63 0.55
C ASP A 240 -1.77 0.24 1.01
N ILE A 241 -1.37 -0.59 0.07
CA ILE A 241 -0.87 -1.95 0.35
C ILE A 241 0.60 -2.11 -0.02
N GLY A 242 1.28 -1.00 -0.36
CA GLY A 242 2.70 -0.98 -0.71
C GLY A 242 2.99 -1.42 -2.15
N ASN A 243 1.99 -1.36 -3.03
CA ASN A 243 2.15 -1.75 -4.43
C ASN A 243 2.60 -0.59 -5.33
N GLY A 244 2.55 0.64 -4.82
CA GLY A 244 3.05 1.80 -5.53
C GLY A 244 2.31 3.12 -5.26
N PRO A 245 2.72 4.19 -5.95
CA PRO A 245 2.18 5.53 -5.71
C PRO A 245 0.73 5.70 -6.18
N TYR A 246 0.17 4.72 -6.88
CA TYR A 246 -1.22 4.75 -7.38
C TYR A 246 -2.18 3.92 -6.53
N ASP A 247 -1.72 3.40 -5.39
CA ASP A 247 -2.56 2.63 -4.46
C ASP A 247 -3.72 3.50 -3.95
N ASP A 248 -4.94 3.01 -4.16
CA ASP A 248 -6.18 3.64 -3.71
C ASP A 248 -7.27 2.57 -3.56
N PHE A 249 -6.98 1.52 -2.78
CA PHE A 249 -7.88 0.36 -2.71
C PHE A 249 -9.06 0.60 -1.78
N ILE A 250 -10.20 0.00 -2.13
CA ILE A 250 -11.31 -0.23 -1.22
C ILE A 250 -11.00 -1.50 -0.43
N GLN A 251 -11.03 -1.42 0.91
CA GLN A 251 -10.96 -2.58 1.77
C GLN A 251 -12.37 -3.12 2.02
N ILE A 252 -12.56 -4.42 1.83
CA ILE A 252 -13.81 -5.12 2.12
C ILE A 252 -13.56 -6.30 3.05
N ASP A 253 -14.55 -6.70 3.83
CA ASP A 253 -14.48 -7.87 4.70
C ASP A 253 -15.20 -9.11 4.10
N ALA A 254 -15.85 -8.95 2.94
CA ALA A 254 -16.32 -10.09 2.16
C ALA A 254 -15.16 -11.07 1.90
N PRO A 255 -15.30 -12.36 2.23
CA PRO A 255 -14.24 -13.34 2.02
C PRO A 255 -13.83 -13.43 0.55
N VAL A 256 -12.58 -13.09 0.25
CA VAL A 256 -11.94 -13.24 -1.06
C VAL A 256 -10.82 -14.27 -0.94
N ASN A 257 -10.79 -15.24 -1.85
CA ASN A 257 -9.78 -16.30 -1.90
C ASN A 257 -9.23 -16.43 -3.32
N LYS A 258 -8.26 -17.37 -3.51
CA LYS A 258 -7.69 -17.71 -4.81
C LYS A 258 -8.79 -17.94 -5.86
N GLY A 259 -8.62 -17.34 -7.03
CA GLY A 259 -9.55 -17.42 -8.15
C GLY A 259 -10.62 -16.32 -8.17
N ASN A 260 -10.86 -15.59 -7.07
CA ASN A 260 -11.77 -14.44 -7.07
C ASN A 260 -11.08 -13.16 -7.59
N SER A 261 -9.74 -13.14 -7.71
CA SER A 261 -8.99 -12.01 -8.30
C SER A 261 -9.47 -11.72 -9.72
N GLY A 262 -9.70 -10.45 -10.03
CA GLY A 262 -10.29 -9.97 -11.28
C GLY A 262 -11.81 -9.97 -11.29
N GLY A 263 -12.45 -10.67 -10.35
CA GLY A 263 -13.91 -10.66 -10.18
C GLY A 263 -14.43 -9.36 -9.57
N PRO A 264 -15.71 -9.02 -9.79
CA PRO A 264 -16.32 -7.79 -9.32
C PRO A 264 -16.71 -7.85 -7.84
N ALA A 265 -16.65 -6.69 -7.19
CA ALA A 265 -17.37 -6.39 -5.96
C ALA A 265 -18.59 -5.54 -6.30
N PHE A 266 -19.79 -6.06 -6.06
CA PHE A 266 -21.06 -5.40 -6.39
C PHE A 266 -21.65 -4.66 -5.19
N ASN A 267 -22.32 -3.54 -5.44
CA ASN A 267 -23.23 -2.91 -4.47
C ASN A 267 -24.61 -3.59 -4.51
N MET A 268 -25.53 -3.12 -3.66
CA MET A 268 -26.89 -3.65 -3.58
C MET A 268 -27.76 -3.36 -4.82
N GLN A 269 -27.35 -2.44 -5.68
CA GLN A 269 -27.99 -2.13 -6.94
C GLN A 269 -27.53 -3.06 -8.08
N GLY A 270 -26.50 -3.90 -7.83
CA GLY A 270 -25.88 -4.75 -8.84
C GLY A 270 -24.89 -4.03 -9.73
N GLU A 271 -24.34 -2.90 -9.25
CA GLU A 271 -23.27 -2.18 -9.94
C GLU A 271 -21.93 -2.55 -9.32
N VAL A 272 -20.88 -2.62 -10.14
CA VAL A 272 -19.52 -2.91 -9.70
C VAL A 272 -18.92 -1.69 -9.02
N VAL A 273 -18.63 -1.76 -7.74
CA VAL A 273 -17.93 -0.72 -6.97
C VAL A 273 -16.43 -0.91 -6.97
N GLY A 274 -15.94 -2.13 -7.25
CA GLY A 274 -14.51 -2.42 -7.34
C GLY A 274 -14.22 -3.77 -7.99
N VAL A 275 -12.94 -3.99 -8.31
CA VAL A 275 -12.40 -5.25 -8.84
C VAL A 275 -11.52 -5.88 -7.77
N ASN A 276 -11.84 -7.09 -7.33
CA ASN A 276 -11.08 -7.80 -6.31
C ASN A 276 -9.67 -8.11 -6.85
N THR A 277 -8.64 -7.80 -6.07
CA THR A 277 -7.26 -7.98 -6.51
C THR A 277 -6.39 -8.71 -5.50
N ALA A 278 -6.40 -8.33 -4.23
CA ALA A 278 -5.51 -8.85 -3.21
C ALA A 278 -6.21 -9.10 -1.89
N ILE A 279 -5.58 -9.90 -1.02
CA ILE A 279 -5.96 -10.06 0.38
C ILE A 279 -4.74 -9.81 1.28
N TYR A 280 -4.99 -9.35 2.49
CA TYR A 280 -4.00 -9.44 3.56
C TYR A 280 -4.25 -10.75 4.31
N SER A 281 -3.27 -11.65 4.31
CA SER A 281 -3.43 -12.96 4.94
C SER A 281 -2.11 -13.52 5.46
N PRO A 282 -2.01 -13.78 6.78
CA PRO A 282 -0.85 -14.48 7.34
C PRO A 282 -0.82 -15.98 7.01
N SER A 283 -1.98 -16.58 6.73
CA SER A 283 -2.14 -18.04 6.55
C SER A 283 -2.46 -18.46 5.11
N GLY A 284 -2.69 -17.47 4.23
CA GLY A 284 -3.05 -17.73 2.84
C GLY A 284 -4.54 -17.84 2.54
N GLY A 285 -5.40 -17.93 3.55
CA GLY A 285 -6.85 -17.86 3.40
C GLY A 285 -7.40 -16.49 3.79
N SER A 286 -8.66 -16.21 3.48
CA SER A 286 -9.32 -14.97 3.87
C SER A 286 -9.42 -14.84 5.39
N VAL A 287 -9.03 -13.68 5.90
CA VAL A 287 -9.18 -13.28 7.31
C VAL A 287 -10.09 -12.04 7.43
N GLY A 288 -10.92 -11.75 6.40
CA GLY A 288 -11.79 -10.58 6.38
C GLY A 288 -11.07 -9.27 6.01
N ILE A 289 -9.92 -9.36 5.34
CA ILE A 289 -9.20 -8.18 4.83
C ILE A 289 -8.89 -8.44 3.36
N ALA A 290 -9.74 -7.90 2.50
CA ALA A 290 -9.57 -7.96 1.05
C ALA A 290 -9.56 -6.55 0.45
N PHE A 291 -8.92 -6.42 -0.70
CA PHE A 291 -8.72 -5.15 -1.40
C PHE A 291 -9.28 -5.23 -2.82
N SER A 292 -10.02 -4.20 -3.17
CA SER A 292 -10.62 -4.06 -4.50
C SER A 292 -10.20 -2.73 -5.13
N ILE A 293 -9.90 -2.74 -6.42
CA ILE A 293 -9.58 -1.56 -7.22
C ILE A 293 -10.88 -0.77 -7.44
N PRO A 294 -10.98 0.51 -7.08
CA PRO A 294 -12.23 1.28 -7.20
C PRO A 294 -12.76 1.35 -8.64
N ALA A 295 -14.07 1.32 -8.81
CA ALA A 295 -14.72 1.44 -10.12
C ALA A 295 -14.29 2.67 -10.92
N ALA A 296 -14.05 3.80 -10.25
CA ALA A 296 -13.56 5.02 -10.90
C ALA A 296 -12.19 4.82 -11.55
N THR A 297 -11.27 4.13 -10.87
CA THR A 297 -9.95 3.76 -11.41
C THR A 297 -10.11 2.83 -12.61
N VAL A 298 -10.96 1.79 -12.45
CA VAL A 298 -11.24 0.83 -13.54
C VAL A 298 -11.79 1.53 -14.78
N LYS A 299 -12.76 2.44 -14.64
CA LYS A 299 -13.33 3.22 -15.75
C LYS A 299 -12.26 3.99 -16.52
N ASN A 300 -11.42 4.73 -15.80
CA ASN A 300 -10.37 5.55 -16.41
C ASN A 300 -9.34 4.70 -17.16
N VAL A 301 -8.96 3.57 -16.59
CA VAL A 301 -8.01 2.63 -17.19
C VAL A 301 -8.64 1.96 -18.43
N VAL A 302 -9.83 1.39 -18.30
CA VAL A 302 -10.54 0.70 -19.38
C VAL A 302 -10.77 1.62 -20.59
N ALA A 303 -11.15 2.89 -20.35
CA ALA A 303 -11.31 3.85 -21.44
C ALA A 303 -10.03 4.03 -22.27
N GLN A 304 -8.88 4.15 -21.59
CA GLN A 304 -7.59 4.27 -22.25
C GLN A 304 -7.14 2.97 -22.95
N LEU A 305 -7.33 1.82 -22.28
CA LEU A 305 -6.99 0.52 -22.85
C LEU A 305 -7.83 0.21 -24.10
N LYS A 306 -9.12 0.57 -24.10
CA LYS A 306 -10.01 0.40 -25.26
C LYS A 306 -9.61 1.29 -26.43
N ASP A 307 -9.17 2.53 -26.15
CA ASP A 307 -8.82 3.53 -27.18
C ASP A 307 -7.44 3.25 -27.82
N ARG A 308 -6.43 2.93 -27.02
CA ARG A 308 -5.02 2.85 -27.49
C ARG A 308 -4.24 1.63 -26.99
N GLY A 309 -4.87 0.70 -26.30
CA GLY A 309 -4.22 -0.52 -25.81
C GLY A 309 -3.25 -0.31 -24.64
N SER A 310 -3.06 0.92 -24.19
CA SER A 310 -2.12 1.27 -23.11
C SER A 310 -2.59 2.45 -22.29
N VAL A 311 -2.09 2.57 -21.05
CA VAL A 311 -2.40 3.69 -20.15
C VAL A 311 -1.27 4.70 -20.16
N SER A 312 -1.59 5.94 -20.51
CA SER A 312 -0.68 7.08 -20.41
C SER A 312 -1.01 7.91 -19.17
N ARG A 313 0.03 8.30 -18.43
CA ARG A 313 -0.11 9.12 -17.23
C ARG A 313 0.65 10.42 -17.34
N GLY A 314 0.05 11.49 -16.84
CA GLY A 314 0.75 12.74 -16.65
C GLY A 314 1.93 12.58 -15.71
N TRP A 315 2.97 13.37 -15.93
CA TRP A 315 4.21 13.31 -15.19
C TRP A 315 4.84 14.71 -15.08
N ILE A 316 5.38 15.00 -13.91
CA ILE A 316 6.03 16.30 -13.65
C ILE A 316 7.53 16.18 -13.44
N GLY A 317 8.08 14.97 -13.33
CA GLY A 317 9.53 14.75 -13.20
C GLY A 317 10.08 15.13 -11.84
N VAL A 318 9.47 14.67 -10.76
CA VAL A 318 9.94 14.87 -9.39
C VAL A 318 9.98 13.57 -8.61
N GLN A 319 10.98 13.42 -7.75
CA GLN A 319 10.94 12.47 -6.65
C GLN A 319 10.23 13.15 -5.48
N ILE A 320 9.20 12.52 -4.96
CA ILE A 320 8.35 13.07 -3.91
C ILE A 320 8.30 12.15 -2.69
N GLN A 321 8.10 12.76 -1.53
CA GLN A 321 7.88 12.03 -0.29
C GLN A 321 6.79 12.67 0.56
N PRO A 322 6.17 11.92 1.52
CA PRO A 322 5.23 12.48 2.46
C PRO A 322 5.88 13.53 3.36
N VAL A 323 5.13 14.56 3.73
CA VAL A 323 5.48 15.51 4.77
C VAL A 323 5.08 14.89 6.12
N THR A 324 6.06 14.35 6.86
CA THR A 324 5.85 13.88 8.23
C THR A 324 5.77 15.04 9.21
N GLN A 325 5.29 14.80 10.45
CA GLN A 325 5.23 15.87 11.45
C GLN A 325 6.62 16.46 11.74
N ASP A 326 7.66 15.63 11.86
CA ASP A 326 9.03 16.09 12.09
C ASP A 326 9.56 16.97 10.94
N ILE A 327 9.19 16.62 9.69
CA ILE A 327 9.52 17.43 8.50
C ILE A 327 8.75 18.75 8.54
N ALA A 328 7.45 18.71 8.82
CA ALA A 328 6.62 19.90 8.92
C ALA A 328 7.19 20.88 9.97
N ASP A 329 7.52 20.38 11.16
CA ASP A 329 8.10 21.17 12.24
C ASP A 329 9.47 21.77 11.85
N SER A 330 10.32 20.98 11.19
CA SER A 330 11.64 21.43 10.70
C SER A 330 11.53 22.53 9.63
N MET A 331 10.47 22.50 8.83
CA MET A 331 10.18 23.47 7.78
C MET A 331 9.32 24.64 8.24
N GLY A 332 8.80 24.61 9.47
CA GLY A 332 7.87 25.62 10.01
C GLY A 332 6.49 25.58 9.36
N LEU A 333 6.04 24.39 8.91
CA LEU A 333 4.70 24.21 8.34
C LEU A 333 3.66 24.08 9.44
N LYS A 334 2.46 24.60 9.20
CA LYS A 334 1.35 24.52 10.17
C LYS A 334 0.75 23.12 10.28
N LYS A 335 0.91 22.28 9.24
CA LYS A 335 0.35 20.94 9.14
C LYS A 335 1.30 20.04 8.36
N ALA A 336 1.28 18.74 8.68
CA ALA A 336 1.97 17.71 7.96
C ALA A 336 1.16 17.27 6.72
N GLU A 337 0.97 18.16 5.76
CA GLU A 337 0.19 17.96 4.54
C GLU A 337 1.00 18.38 3.31
N GLY A 338 0.69 17.79 2.15
CA GLY A 338 1.34 18.05 0.88
C GLY A 338 2.40 17.02 0.50
N ALA A 339 3.03 17.23 -0.62
CA ALA A 339 4.10 16.39 -1.15
C ALA A 339 5.42 17.16 -1.17
N LEU A 340 6.41 16.69 -0.41
CA LEU A 340 7.75 17.27 -0.39
C LEU A 340 8.51 16.79 -1.62
N VAL A 341 9.05 17.73 -2.40
CA VAL A 341 9.93 17.48 -3.54
C VAL A 341 11.32 17.16 -3.02
N ALA A 342 11.73 15.90 -3.12
CA ALA A 342 13.07 15.47 -2.74
C ALA A 342 14.10 15.81 -3.82
N ASP A 343 13.73 15.60 -5.10
CA ASP A 343 14.58 15.90 -6.23
C ASP A 343 13.75 16.14 -7.50
N PRO A 344 13.82 17.32 -8.14
CA PRO A 344 13.30 17.52 -9.49
C PRO A 344 14.28 16.92 -10.49
N GLN A 345 13.78 16.08 -11.40
CA GLN A 345 14.61 15.49 -12.45
C GLN A 345 15.09 16.59 -13.41
N LYS A 346 16.37 16.56 -13.71
CA LYS A 346 16.98 17.47 -14.66
C LYS A 346 16.23 17.40 -16.00
N ASP A 347 15.95 18.56 -16.58
CA ASP A 347 15.18 18.71 -17.82
C ASP A 347 13.72 18.23 -17.75
N GLY A 348 13.23 17.86 -16.56
CA GLY A 348 11.84 17.51 -16.32
C GLY A 348 10.91 18.73 -16.27
N PRO A 349 9.57 18.54 -16.46
CA PRO A 349 8.60 19.63 -16.45
C PRO A 349 8.66 20.50 -15.20
N ALA A 350 8.84 19.91 -14.02
CA ALA A 350 8.91 20.63 -12.76
C ALA A 350 10.18 21.47 -12.63
N ALA A 351 11.35 20.91 -12.96
CA ALA A 351 12.62 21.62 -12.96
C ALA A 351 12.58 22.82 -13.91
N ASN A 352 12.06 22.62 -15.13
CA ASN A 352 11.91 23.68 -16.13
C ASN A 352 10.95 24.80 -15.70
N ALA A 353 9.98 24.46 -14.83
CA ALA A 353 9.03 25.41 -14.26
C ALA A 353 9.54 26.09 -12.97
N GLY A 354 10.77 25.79 -12.51
CA GLY A 354 11.36 26.38 -11.32
C GLY A 354 10.84 25.81 -10.01
N ILE A 355 10.54 24.52 -9.99
CA ILE A 355 10.30 23.75 -8.76
C ILE A 355 11.65 23.17 -8.31
N ASP A 356 12.00 23.44 -7.06
CA ASP A 356 13.29 23.09 -6.47
C ASP A 356 13.13 21.96 -5.43
N SER A 357 14.26 21.32 -5.10
CA SER A 357 14.32 20.43 -3.93
C SER A 357 13.94 21.18 -2.66
N GLY A 358 13.15 20.56 -1.78
CA GLY A 358 12.63 21.18 -0.56
C GLY A 358 11.33 21.96 -0.75
N ASP A 359 10.82 22.09 -1.98
CA ASP A 359 9.49 22.64 -2.23
C ASP A 359 8.41 21.65 -1.76
N VAL A 360 7.27 22.17 -1.26
CA VAL A 360 6.12 21.36 -0.91
C VAL A 360 4.95 21.70 -1.83
N ILE A 361 4.48 20.72 -2.60
CA ILE A 361 3.30 20.87 -3.46
C ILE A 361 2.06 20.63 -2.60
N THR A 362 1.20 21.64 -2.51
CA THR A 362 0.02 21.65 -1.61
C THR A 362 -1.31 21.56 -2.34
N ALA A 363 -1.36 21.90 -3.65
CA ALA A 363 -2.56 21.72 -4.46
C ALA A 363 -2.20 21.56 -5.95
N VAL A 364 -3.12 20.94 -6.71
CA VAL A 364 -3.09 20.83 -8.17
C VAL A 364 -4.41 21.32 -8.74
N ASN A 365 -4.37 22.30 -9.63
CA ASN A 365 -5.57 22.93 -10.23
C ASN A 365 -6.61 23.38 -9.18
N GLY A 366 -6.12 23.87 -8.02
CA GLY A 366 -6.96 24.30 -6.90
C GLY A 366 -7.49 23.17 -6.01
N GLN A 367 -7.22 21.90 -6.33
CA GLN A 367 -7.55 20.76 -5.47
C GLN A 367 -6.42 20.52 -4.46
N PRO A 368 -6.68 20.59 -3.15
CA PRO A 368 -5.68 20.31 -2.13
C PRO A 368 -5.07 18.91 -2.27
N VAL A 369 -3.77 18.81 -2.04
CA VAL A 369 -3.00 17.56 -1.99
C VAL A 369 -2.62 17.29 -0.55
N LYS A 370 -3.07 16.17 0.00
CA LYS A 370 -2.79 15.78 1.39
C LYS A 370 -1.42 15.15 1.56
N ASP A 371 -1.00 14.35 0.58
CA ASP A 371 0.24 13.60 0.63
C ASP A 371 0.84 13.35 -0.77
N ALA A 372 2.02 12.76 -0.81
CA ALA A 372 2.75 12.46 -2.05
C ALA A 372 1.99 11.51 -2.98
N ARG A 373 1.21 10.55 -2.45
CA ARG A 373 0.42 9.62 -3.27
C ARG A 373 -0.76 10.31 -3.92
N GLU A 374 -1.45 11.17 -3.17
CA GLU A 374 -2.53 11.96 -3.75
C GLU A 374 -2.02 12.85 -4.89
N LEU A 375 -0.83 13.47 -4.73
CA LEU A 375 -0.18 14.19 -5.82
C LEU A 375 0.05 13.28 -7.03
N ALA A 376 0.64 12.11 -6.85
CA ALA A 376 0.92 11.18 -7.94
C ALA A 376 -0.36 10.75 -8.66
N ARG A 377 -1.46 10.45 -7.93
CA ARG A 377 -2.76 10.09 -8.50
C ARG A 377 -3.39 11.25 -9.29
N VAL A 378 -3.40 12.44 -8.72
CA VAL A 378 -3.99 13.63 -9.38
C VAL A 378 -3.22 13.96 -10.66
N ILE A 379 -1.89 14.03 -10.60
CA ILE A 379 -1.04 14.27 -11.77
C ILE A 379 -1.16 13.14 -12.80
N GLY A 380 -1.11 11.89 -12.36
CA GLY A 380 -1.25 10.71 -13.23
C GLY A 380 -2.61 10.60 -13.91
N GLY A 381 -3.66 11.22 -13.34
CA GLY A 381 -5.00 11.29 -13.92
C GLY A 381 -5.17 12.38 -14.99
N ILE A 382 -4.24 13.32 -15.10
CA ILE A 382 -4.27 14.38 -16.12
C ILE A 382 -3.50 13.88 -17.37
N ALA A 383 -4.07 14.12 -18.55
CA ALA A 383 -3.44 13.67 -19.81
C ALA A 383 -2.07 14.32 -20.03
N PRO A 384 -1.05 13.58 -20.50
CA PRO A 384 0.22 14.16 -20.95
C PRO A 384 -0.02 15.27 -21.98
N GLY A 385 0.83 16.32 -21.95
CA GLY A 385 0.69 17.51 -22.80
C GLY A 385 -0.31 18.56 -22.28
N SER A 386 -1.10 18.23 -21.25
CA SER A 386 -2.01 19.19 -20.63
C SER A 386 -1.26 20.11 -19.67
N SER A 387 -1.79 21.33 -19.49
CA SER A 387 -1.27 22.27 -18.48
C SER A 387 -1.86 21.97 -17.10
N ALA A 388 -1.00 22.04 -16.08
CA ALA A 388 -1.41 21.96 -14.68
C ALA A 388 -0.89 23.16 -13.89
N LYS A 389 -1.71 23.65 -12.94
CA LYS A 389 -1.32 24.70 -11.97
C LYS A 389 -1.03 24.04 -10.63
N LEU A 390 0.15 24.24 -10.10
CA LEU A 390 0.59 23.69 -8.82
C LEU A 390 0.72 24.82 -7.80
N ASP A 391 0.08 24.68 -6.65
CA ASP A 391 0.35 25.54 -5.51
C ASP A 391 1.53 24.94 -4.76
N VAL A 392 2.61 25.73 -4.66
CA VAL A 392 3.89 25.28 -4.13
C VAL A 392 4.33 26.19 -2.98
N LEU A 393 4.74 25.60 -1.90
CA LEU A 393 5.38 26.29 -0.79
C LEU A 393 6.90 26.21 -0.96
N HIS A 394 7.53 27.33 -1.32
CA HIS A 394 8.98 27.48 -1.51
C HIS A 394 9.56 28.27 -0.34
N LYS A 395 10.41 27.66 0.49
CA LYS A 395 11.05 28.30 1.66
C LYS A 395 10.05 29.10 2.53
N GLY A 396 8.89 28.50 2.81
CA GLY A 396 7.82 29.12 3.61
C GLY A 396 6.95 30.15 2.87
N LYS A 397 7.19 30.41 1.58
CA LYS A 397 6.38 31.33 0.76
C LYS A 397 5.57 30.57 -0.28
N SER A 398 4.29 30.86 -0.35
CA SER A 398 3.40 30.27 -1.36
C SER A 398 3.65 30.89 -2.73
N LYS A 399 3.77 30.05 -3.76
CA LYS A 399 3.84 30.44 -5.18
C LYS A 399 2.95 29.53 -6.01
N VAL A 400 2.42 30.02 -7.13
CA VAL A 400 1.71 29.21 -8.11
C VAL A 400 2.62 28.97 -9.30
N VAL A 401 2.80 27.71 -9.66
CA VAL A 401 3.64 27.28 -10.79
C VAL A 401 2.75 26.62 -11.82
N SER A 402 2.81 27.09 -13.06
CA SER A 402 2.13 26.45 -14.19
C SER A 402 3.15 25.69 -15.03
N LEU A 403 2.82 24.44 -15.37
CA LEU A 403 3.67 23.60 -16.20
C LEU A 403 2.86 22.72 -17.13
N THR A 404 3.49 22.25 -18.20
CA THR A 404 2.91 21.24 -19.10
C THR A 404 3.40 19.88 -18.67
N LEU A 405 2.44 18.93 -18.49
CA LEU A 405 2.76 17.57 -18.07
C LEU A 405 3.49 16.80 -19.17
N GLY A 406 4.57 16.14 -18.80
CA GLY A 406 5.18 15.10 -19.62
C GLY A 406 4.40 13.78 -19.55
N GLN A 407 4.87 12.79 -20.29
CA GLN A 407 4.40 11.42 -20.17
C GLN A 407 5.29 10.66 -19.16
N LEU A 408 4.67 9.91 -18.27
CA LEU A 408 5.40 9.07 -17.33
C LEU A 408 6.19 8.00 -18.11
N PRO A 409 7.52 7.90 -17.92
CA PRO A 409 8.35 6.89 -18.59
C PRO A 409 7.91 5.46 -18.26
N ASN A 410 8.03 4.55 -19.22
CA ASN A 410 7.79 3.13 -18.98
C ASN A 410 8.90 2.54 -18.10
N ALA A 411 8.57 1.55 -17.27
CA ALA A 411 9.50 0.95 -16.32
C ALA A 411 10.76 0.30 -16.97
N GLN A 412 10.71 0.00 -18.25
CA GLN A 412 11.83 -0.55 -19.02
C GLN A 412 12.87 0.51 -19.44
N GLU A 413 12.46 1.76 -19.60
CA GLU A 413 13.35 2.88 -19.97
C GLU A 413 14.17 3.40 -18.78
N ALA A 414 13.71 3.15 -17.54
CA ALA A 414 14.34 3.64 -16.31
C ALA A 414 15.52 2.76 -15.81
N LYS A 415 15.81 1.61 -16.43
CA LYS A 415 16.86 0.67 -15.96
C LYS A 415 18.21 0.79 -16.70
N ALA A 416 18.39 1.74 -17.61
CA ALA A 416 19.56 1.79 -18.49
C ALA A 416 20.85 2.41 -17.92
N ASP A 417 20.83 2.95 -16.69
CA ASP A 417 21.95 3.76 -16.16
C ASP A 417 22.60 3.25 -14.86
N ILE A 418 22.61 1.96 -14.60
CA ILE A 418 23.25 1.42 -13.39
C ILE A 418 24.38 0.47 -13.75
N ASP A 419 25.62 0.96 -13.82
CA ASP A 419 26.84 0.17 -13.64
C ASP A 419 28.04 1.09 -13.40
N ALA A 420 28.52 1.20 -12.14
CA ALA A 420 29.90 1.62 -11.82
C ALA A 420 30.27 1.17 -10.40
N GLU A 421 31.02 0.07 -10.30
CA GLU A 421 31.75 -0.32 -9.09
C GLU A 421 33.04 0.50 -8.94
N GLY A 422 33.32 1.00 -7.72
CA GLY A 422 34.56 1.70 -7.38
C GLY A 422 35.14 1.27 -6.04
N LYS A 423 36.44 0.99 -6.03
CA LYS A 423 37.24 0.54 -4.87
C LYS A 423 37.92 1.73 -4.19
N GLY A 424 37.93 1.76 -2.85
CA GLY A 424 38.86 2.54 -2.03
C GLY A 424 38.21 3.51 -1.03
N ALA A 425 38.42 3.28 0.28
CA ALA A 425 37.80 4.06 1.35
C ALA A 425 38.81 5.06 1.96
N PRO A 426 38.55 6.38 1.94
CA PRO A 426 39.29 7.38 2.71
C PRO A 426 38.80 7.45 4.16
N HIS A 427 39.67 7.97 5.05
CA HIS A 427 39.33 8.22 6.45
C HIS A 427 38.29 9.34 6.55
N GLY A 428 37.19 9.07 7.27
CA GLY A 428 36.13 10.05 7.52
C GLY A 428 36.42 10.98 8.69
N THR A 429 35.69 12.07 8.79
CA THR A 429 35.67 13.01 9.93
C THR A 429 34.43 12.75 10.76
N ASP A 430 34.58 12.65 12.08
CA ASP A 430 33.46 12.41 12.99
C ASP A 430 32.54 13.62 13.06
N VAL A 431 31.23 13.36 13.09
CA VAL A 431 30.16 14.27 13.47
C VAL A 431 29.51 13.71 14.74
N PRO A 432 30.15 13.90 15.93
CA PRO A 432 29.85 13.13 17.15
C PRO A 432 28.39 13.28 17.61
N ARG A 433 27.77 14.44 17.35
CA ARG A 433 26.40 14.74 17.76
C ARG A 433 25.34 13.95 17.03
N LEU A 434 25.64 13.45 15.86
CA LEU A 434 24.76 12.58 15.08
C LEU A 434 25.19 11.12 15.18
N GLY A 435 26.36 10.85 15.80
CA GLY A 435 26.94 9.50 15.89
C GLY A 435 27.27 8.95 14.52
N MET A 436 27.89 9.75 13.66
CA MET A 436 28.30 9.33 12.32
C MET A 436 29.64 9.94 11.91
N THR A 437 30.32 9.25 11.02
CA THR A 437 31.55 9.70 10.39
C THR A 437 31.29 10.00 8.93
N VAL A 438 31.72 11.15 8.44
CA VAL A 438 31.51 11.57 7.04
C VAL A 438 32.79 11.99 6.37
N ALA A 439 32.88 11.84 5.04
CA ALA A 439 33.99 12.28 4.21
C ALA A 439 33.48 13.11 3.02
N PRO A 440 34.28 14.07 2.48
CA PRO A 440 33.91 14.77 1.25
C PRO A 440 33.67 13.78 0.10
N ALA A 441 32.58 13.93 -0.65
CA ALA A 441 32.26 13.03 -1.76
C ALA A 441 33.38 12.93 -2.80
N GLY A 442 34.02 14.04 -3.14
CA GLY A 442 35.14 14.06 -4.09
C GLY A 442 36.41 13.31 -3.64
N LYS A 443 36.44 12.79 -2.39
CA LYS A 443 37.54 11.96 -1.89
C LYS A 443 37.15 10.48 -1.77
N VAL A 444 35.90 10.12 -2.08
CA VAL A 444 35.38 8.77 -2.03
C VAL A 444 35.13 8.31 -3.46
N ASP A 445 35.79 7.22 -3.87
CA ASP A 445 35.65 6.70 -5.23
C ASP A 445 34.18 6.33 -5.52
N GLY A 446 33.67 6.76 -6.68
CA GLY A 446 32.29 6.50 -7.09
C GLY A 446 31.22 7.42 -6.49
N ALA A 447 31.54 8.28 -5.50
CA ALA A 447 30.55 9.13 -4.83
C ALA A 447 30.28 10.48 -5.52
N GLY A 448 30.97 10.79 -6.62
CA GLY A 448 30.80 12.07 -7.32
C GLY A 448 31.54 13.24 -6.65
N LYS A 449 31.12 14.48 -6.93
CA LYS A 449 31.80 15.69 -6.45
C LYS A 449 30.97 16.48 -5.43
N GLU A 450 29.69 16.20 -5.28
CA GLU A 450 28.76 16.98 -4.47
C GLU A 450 28.47 16.28 -3.14
N GLY A 451 28.41 17.04 -2.07
CA GLY A 451 28.03 16.52 -0.76
C GLY A 451 29.15 15.87 0.05
N VAL A 452 28.74 15.21 1.12
CA VAL A 452 29.57 14.36 1.98
C VAL A 452 28.99 12.97 2.07
N VAL A 453 29.85 11.95 2.09
CA VAL A 453 29.46 10.53 2.18
C VAL A 453 29.52 10.08 3.62
N VAL A 454 28.51 9.35 4.06
CA VAL A 454 28.47 8.69 5.36
C VAL A 454 29.38 7.47 5.32
N MET A 455 30.46 7.49 6.10
CA MET A 455 31.44 6.42 6.18
C MET A 455 31.11 5.38 7.23
N ASN A 456 30.50 5.84 8.34
CA ASN A 456 30.04 4.99 9.44
C ASN A 456 28.90 5.66 10.18
N VAL A 457 28.01 4.85 10.77
CA VAL A 457 26.91 5.29 11.63
C VAL A 457 26.91 4.42 12.88
N GLU A 458 26.93 5.03 14.06
CA GLU A 458 26.81 4.33 15.33
C GLU A 458 25.40 3.76 15.50
N PRO A 459 25.25 2.47 15.84
CA PRO A 459 23.94 1.79 15.85
C PRO A 459 22.89 2.42 16.77
N THR A 460 23.30 3.12 17.82
CA THR A 460 22.40 3.77 18.81
C THR A 460 22.32 5.28 18.65
N SER A 461 22.68 5.79 17.49
CA SER A 461 22.76 7.22 17.22
C SER A 461 21.48 7.80 16.63
N ALA A 462 21.30 9.12 16.77
CA ALA A 462 20.21 9.85 16.13
C ALA A 462 20.19 9.67 14.59
N ALA A 463 21.34 9.48 13.95
CA ALA A 463 21.44 9.17 12.53
C ALA A 463 20.91 7.77 12.23
N ALA A 464 21.27 6.74 13.04
CA ALA A 464 20.80 5.37 12.88
C ALA A 464 19.28 5.27 13.05
N ASP A 465 18.71 5.93 14.07
CA ASP A 465 17.26 5.97 14.33
C ASP A 465 16.46 6.54 13.15
N ARG A 466 17.08 7.38 12.34
CA ARG A 466 16.50 7.97 11.13
C ARG A 466 16.88 7.23 9.84
N GLY A 467 17.51 6.07 9.99
CA GLY A 467 17.81 5.18 8.88
C GLY A 467 18.92 5.67 7.95
N LEU A 468 19.86 6.49 8.46
CA LEU A 468 21.09 6.80 7.74
C LEU A 468 21.99 5.57 7.78
N LYS A 469 22.68 5.30 6.65
CA LYS A 469 23.55 4.13 6.49
C LYS A 469 24.86 4.54 5.87
N LYS A 470 25.88 3.70 6.06
CA LYS A 470 27.14 3.81 5.34
C LYS A 470 26.87 3.83 3.82
N GLY A 471 27.47 4.77 3.11
CA GLY A 471 27.29 4.98 1.68
C GLY A 471 26.23 6.02 1.32
N ASP A 472 25.37 6.44 2.26
CA ASP A 472 24.45 7.55 2.02
C ASP A 472 25.24 8.84 1.80
N MET A 473 24.77 9.68 0.89
CA MET A 473 25.35 10.97 0.59
C MET A 473 24.49 12.09 1.16
N ILE A 474 25.07 12.97 1.97
CA ILE A 474 24.40 14.16 2.50
C ILE A 474 24.69 15.32 1.55
N LEU A 475 23.65 15.85 0.93
CA LEU A 475 23.74 16.94 -0.04
C LEU A 475 23.45 18.31 0.59
N GLU A 476 22.57 18.30 1.61
CA GLU A 476 22.07 19.53 2.23
C GLU A 476 21.75 19.30 3.70
N VAL A 477 22.03 20.30 4.54
CA VAL A 477 21.68 20.33 5.97
C VAL A 477 21.06 21.68 6.29
N ALA A 478 19.86 21.70 6.87
CA ALA A 478 19.12 22.92 7.24
C ALA A 478 18.93 23.90 6.08
N GLY A 479 18.75 23.41 4.84
CA GLY A 479 18.57 24.24 3.66
C GLY A 479 19.89 24.81 3.08
N LYS A 480 21.05 24.35 3.57
CA LYS A 480 22.38 24.74 3.06
C LYS A 480 23.06 23.54 2.43
N SER A 481 23.55 23.69 1.21
CA SER A 481 24.37 22.67 0.53
C SER A 481 25.66 22.44 1.31
N VAL A 482 26.07 21.18 1.44
CA VAL A 482 27.30 20.78 2.12
C VAL A 482 28.29 20.16 1.14
N SER A 483 29.59 20.37 1.33
CA SER A 483 30.66 19.82 0.49
C SER A 483 31.81 19.21 1.31
N LYS A 484 31.89 19.54 2.59
CA LYS A 484 32.89 19.03 3.54
C LYS A 484 32.28 18.79 4.90
N PRO A 485 32.86 17.93 5.75
CA PRO A 485 32.34 17.61 7.09
C PRO A 485 32.08 18.82 7.97
N GLY A 486 32.93 19.86 7.87
CA GLY A 486 32.76 21.12 8.60
C GLY A 486 31.46 21.84 8.31
N ASP A 487 30.96 21.78 7.07
CA ASP A 487 29.71 22.43 6.66
C ASP A 487 28.51 21.77 7.38
N VAL A 488 28.57 20.44 7.61
CA VAL A 488 27.54 19.70 8.37
C VAL A 488 27.53 20.18 9.81
N SER A 489 28.70 20.23 10.46
CA SER A 489 28.81 20.68 11.86
C SER A 489 28.36 22.12 12.04
N GLU A 490 28.75 23.02 11.13
CA GLU A 490 28.35 24.44 11.15
C GLU A 490 26.82 24.60 10.99
N ALA A 491 26.20 23.85 10.06
CA ALA A 491 24.77 23.90 9.86
C ALA A 491 23.98 23.36 11.08
N LEU A 492 24.50 22.33 11.76
CA LEU A 492 23.92 21.82 13.02
C LEU A 492 24.02 22.83 14.15
N GLU A 493 25.16 23.52 14.30
CA GLU A 493 25.34 24.56 15.32
C GLU A 493 24.41 25.76 15.06
N ALA A 494 24.29 26.20 13.82
CA ALA A 494 23.37 27.27 13.45
C ALA A 494 21.91 26.89 13.78
N ALA A 495 21.49 25.68 13.47
CA ALA A 495 20.14 25.20 13.80
C ALA A 495 19.87 25.17 15.32
N ARG A 496 20.88 24.85 16.11
CA ARG A 496 20.77 24.91 17.61
C ARG A 496 20.67 26.34 18.12
N THR A 497 21.48 27.23 17.59
CA THR A 497 21.42 28.65 17.92
C THR A 497 20.02 29.20 17.66
N ASP A 498 19.39 28.76 16.59
CA ASP A 498 18.00 29.07 16.22
C ASP A 498 16.96 28.30 17.07
N LYS A 499 17.39 27.55 18.09
CA LYS A 499 16.54 26.73 18.99
C LYS A 499 15.66 25.72 18.26
N LYS A 500 16.12 25.19 17.13
CA LYS A 500 15.41 24.11 16.41
C LYS A 500 15.58 22.79 17.17
N THR A 501 14.52 22.01 17.25
CA THR A 501 14.50 20.68 17.88
C THR A 501 15.00 19.58 16.93
N SER A 502 14.91 19.81 15.62
CA SER A 502 15.37 18.91 14.58
C SER A 502 15.95 19.69 13.39
N VAL A 503 16.76 19.02 12.60
CA VAL A 503 17.34 19.56 11.36
C VAL A 503 16.94 18.69 10.17
N LEU A 504 16.52 19.35 9.11
CA LEU A 504 16.20 18.69 7.84
C LEU A 504 17.48 18.45 7.05
N MET A 505 17.73 17.21 6.63
CA MET A 505 18.89 16.80 5.83
C MET A 505 18.40 16.17 4.53
N ARG A 506 18.95 16.59 3.39
CA ARG A 506 18.73 15.93 2.09
C ARG A 506 19.80 14.89 1.88
N LEU A 507 19.35 13.65 1.76
CA LEU A 507 20.19 12.48 1.54
C LEU A 507 19.99 11.95 0.12
N ARG A 508 21.03 11.33 -0.44
CA ARG A 508 20.98 10.55 -1.67
C ARG A 508 21.57 9.17 -1.40
N THR A 509 20.79 8.13 -1.71
CA THR A 509 21.19 6.71 -1.62
C THR A 509 21.04 6.12 -3.03
N GLY A 510 22.16 5.84 -3.72
CA GLY A 510 22.14 5.56 -5.16
C GLY A 510 21.53 6.75 -5.93
N ASP A 511 20.48 6.49 -6.74
CA ASP A 511 19.78 7.52 -7.52
C ASP A 511 18.56 8.11 -6.79
N ALA A 512 18.24 7.61 -5.59
CA ALA A 512 17.09 8.08 -4.83
C ALA A 512 17.48 9.18 -3.85
N SER A 513 16.82 10.33 -3.94
CA SER A 513 16.94 11.44 -2.99
C SER A 513 15.78 11.45 -2.00
N ARG A 514 16.08 11.75 -0.73
CA ARG A 514 15.08 11.90 0.34
C ARG A 514 15.48 12.94 1.36
N TYR A 515 14.51 13.53 2.01
CA TYR A 515 14.70 14.36 3.20
C TYR A 515 14.46 13.56 4.48
N VAL A 516 15.29 13.81 5.47
CA VAL A 516 15.17 13.21 6.80
C VAL A 516 15.29 14.32 7.84
N ALA A 517 14.35 14.37 8.78
CA ALA A 517 14.44 15.25 9.93
C ALA A 517 15.17 14.51 11.05
N VAL A 518 16.38 14.98 11.37
CA VAL A 518 17.22 14.39 12.43
C VAL A 518 17.10 15.24 13.70
N PRO A 519 16.72 14.66 14.87
CA PRO A 519 16.61 15.41 16.10
C PRO A 519 17.98 15.93 16.54
N LEU A 520 18.00 17.18 16.98
CA LEU A 520 19.16 17.78 17.62
C LEU A 520 19.09 17.41 19.11
N ALA A 521 19.93 16.47 19.55
CA ALA A 521 19.99 16.08 20.96
C ALA A 521 20.14 17.32 21.84
N ASN A 522 19.25 17.45 22.84
CA ASN A 522 19.40 18.43 23.90
C ASN A 522 20.70 18.08 24.65
N GLY A 523 21.74 18.89 24.47
CA GLY A 523 23.00 18.77 25.21
C GLY A 523 22.87 19.27 26.63
#